data_689d6654c521a196f5723d6ffa654211
#
_entry.id   689d6654c521a196f5723d6ffa654211
#
_cell.length_a   1.000
_cell.length_b   1.000
_cell.length_c   1.000
_cell.angle_alpha   90.00
_cell.angle_beta   90.00
_cell.angle_gamma   90.00
#
_symmetry.space_group_name_H-M   'P 1'
#
loop_
_entity.id
_entity.type
_entity.pdbx_description
1 polymer ?
#
loop_
_entity_poly.entity_id
_entity_poly.type
_entity_poly.pdbx_seq_one_letter_code
_entity_poly.pdbx_strand_id
1 'polypeptide(L)'
;MSDNPWENEPDSLDWVHAGLPCAIRRGPLTGALNGYVGVPAGHPQYGQTPDDDAIEVHGGITYAHEHLPGLGMPPQDEGFWWIGFDCAHAGDLIPEIGPFFDEDVYRDIAYVREQAERLASHLAAIAKAKA
;
A
#
# COMPACT_ATOMS: atom_id res chain seq x y z
N MET A 1 -24.24 -5.37 -16.80
CA MET A 1 -23.17 -5.93 -16.00
C MET A 1 -21.87 -5.21 -16.36
N SER A 2 -21.17 -4.71 -15.37
CA SER A 2 -19.95 -3.98 -15.64
C SER A 2 -18.78 -4.93 -15.80
N ASP A 3 -17.89 -4.63 -16.75
CA ASP A 3 -16.66 -5.39 -16.97
C ASP A 3 -15.45 -4.76 -16.27
N ASN A 4 -15.69 -3.78 -15.40
CA ASN A 4 -14.60 -3.10 -14.69
C ASN A 4 -13.99 -4.03 -13.65
N PRO A 5 -12.67 -4.25 -13.68
CA PRO A 5 -12.02 -5.19 -12.76
C PRO A 5 -12.23 -4.86 -11.28
N TRP A 6 -12.28 -3.57 -10.93
CA TRP A 6 -12.42 -3.17 -9.53
C TRP A 6 -13.77 -3.53 -8.92
N GLU A 7 -14.78 -3.80 -9.73
CA GLU A 7 -16.12 -4.14 -9.22
C GLU A 7 -16.19 -5.57 -8.68
N ASN A 8 -15.27 -6.43 -9.09
CA ASN A 8 -15.20 -7.81 -8.64
C ASN A 8 -14.10 -8.06 -7.61
N GLU A 9 -13.38 -7.01 -7.23
CA GLU A 9 -12.29 -7.11 -6.26
C GLU A 9 -12.73 -6.64 -4.89
N PRO A 10 -12.14 -7.20 -3.82
CA PRO A 10 -12.42 -6.70 -2.46
C PRO A 10 -11.89 -5.28 -2.28
N ASP A 11 -12.48 -4.55 -1.35
CA ASP A 11 -12.04 -3.20 -1.00
C ASP A 11 -10.92 -3.22 0.04
N SER A 12 -10.63 -4.37 0.61
CA SER A 12 -9.55 -4.51 1.59
C SER A 12 -9.00 -5.93 1.54
N LEU A 13 -7.71 -6.05 1.90
CA LEU A 13 -7.03 -7.33 1.98
C LEU A 13 -5.93 -7.19 3.03
N ASP A 14 -5.80 -8.18 3.91
CA ASP A 14 -4.76 -8.21 4.93
C ASP A 14 -4.02 -9.54 4.86
N TRP A 15 -2.68 -9.50 4.94
CA TRP A 15 -1.84 -10.70 4.95
C TRP A 15 -0.50 -10.37 5.59
N VAL A 16 0.38 -11.38 5.68
CA VAL A 16 1.73 -11.20 6.22
C VAL A 16 2.74 -11.60 5.15
N HIS A 17 3.78 -10.82 4.98
CA HIS A 17 4.87 -11.12 4.06
C HIS A 17 6.19 -10.71 4.68
N ALA A 18 7.19 -11.58 4.60
CA ALA A 18 8.51 -11.36 5.19
C ALA A 18 8.44 -11.04 6.68
N GLY A 19 7.43 -11.56 7.38
CA GLY A 19 7.22 -11.34 8.81
C GLY A 19 6.55 -10.02 9.15
N LEU A 20 6.12 -9.24 8.16
CA LEU A 20 5.50 -7.94 8.37
C LEU A 20 4.03 -7.96 7.93
N PRO A 21 3.13 -7.32 8.68
CA PRO A 21 1.74 -7.22 8.25
C PRO A 21 1.62 -6.31 7.02
N CYS A 22 0.83 -6.76 6.07
CA CYS A 22 0.56 -6.03 4.83
C CYS A 22 -0.93 -5.80 4.71
N ALA A 23 -1.31 -4.71 4.07
CA ALA A 23 -2.71 -4.37 3.89
C ALA A 23 -2.93 -3.66 2.56
N ILE A 24 -4.13 -3.88 2.00
CA ILE A 24 -4.62 -3.11 0.86
C ILE A 24 -5.95 -2.50 1.27
N ARG A 25 -6.15 -1.23 0.93
CA ARG A 25 -7.40 -0.53 1.20
C ARG A 25 -7.79 0.28 -0.04
N ARG A 26 -9.08 0.21 -0.40
CA ARG A 26 -9.59 1.03 -1.50
C ARG A 26 -9.85 2.45 -1.01
N GLY A 27 -9.33 3.43 -1.73
CA GLY A 27 -9.53 4.83 -1.38
C GLY A 27 -10.99 5.23 -1.58
N PRO A 28 -11.63 5.84 -0.58
CA PRO A 28 -13.06 6.17 -0.66
C PRO A 28 -13.38 7.26 -1.69
N LEU A 29 -12.43 8.11 -2.01
CA LEU A 29 -12.66 9.21 -2.94
C LEU A 29 -12.23 8.88 -4.37
N THR A 30 -11.19 8.07 -4.53
CA THR A 30 -10.64 7.75 -5.85
C THR A 30 -11.09 6.39 -6.37
N GLY A 31 -11.41 5.46 -5.48
CA GLY A 31 -11.66 4.07 -5.85
C GLY A 31 -10.38 3.30 -6.18
N ALA A 32 -9.22 3.94 -6.10
CA ALA A 32 -7.93 3.29 -6.34
C ALA A 32 -7.50 2.47 -5.13
N LEU A 33 -6.74 1.41 -5.38
CA LEU A 33 -6.20 0.58 -4.30
C LEU A 33 -4.90 1.19 -3.78
N ASN A 34 -4.73 1.14 -2.45
CA ASN A 34 -3.54 1.62 -1.78
C ASN A 34 -2.92 0.47 -0.99
N GLY A 35 -1.59 0.37 -0.99
CA GLY A 35 -0.88 -0.69 -0.31
C GLY A 35 -0.13 -0.17 0.91
N TYR A 36 -0.07 -0.99 1.98
CA TYR A 36 0.55 -0.61 3.24
C TYR A 36 1.32 -1.77 3.83
N VAL A 37 2.42 -1.46 4.51
CA VAL A 37 3.19 -2.43 5.29
C VAL A 37 3.43 -1.85 6.67
N GLY A 38 3.18 -2.63 7.72
CA GLY A 38 3.40 -2.23 9.10
C GLY A 38 4.77 -2.67 9.59
N VAL A 39 5.50 -1.77 10.26
CA VAL A 39 6.75 -2.10 10.91
C VAL A 39 6.59 -1.95 12.43
N PRO A 40 7.14 -2.89 13.22
CA PRO A 40 6.99 -2.84 14.67
C PRO A 40 7.89 -1.79 15.31
N ALA A 41 7.58 -1.45 16.56
CA ALA A 41 8.49 -0.65 17.37
C ALA A 41 9.86 -1.33 17.41
N GLY A 42 10.92 -0.56 17.24
CA GLY A 42 12.27 -1.11 17.15
C GLY A 42 12.77 -1.24 15.71
N HIS A 43 11.89 -1.21 14.73
CA HIS A 43 12.30 -1.17 13.33
C HIS A 43 12.94 0.19 13.01
N PRO A 44 14.03 0.24 12.21
CA PRO A 44 14.69 1.52 11.89
C PRO A 44 13.79 2.57 11.27
N GLN A 45 12.74 2.16 10.56
CA GLN A 45 11.81 3.08 9.91
C GLN A 45 10.58 3.41 10.76
N TYR A 46 10.46 2.85 11.96
CA TYR A 46 9.33 3.15 12.84
C TYR A 46 9.32 4.65 13.19
N GLY A 47 8.19 5.31 12.94
CA GLY A 47 8.05 6.74 13.18
C GLY A 47 8.68 7.62 12.11
N GLN A 48 9.17 7.02 11.01
CA GLN A 48 9.85 7.76 9.96
C GLN A 48 9.07 7.73 8.65
N THR A 49 9.34 8.69 7.78
CA THR A 49 8.88 8.65 6.39
C THR A 49 10.09 8.22 5.55
N PRO A 50 10.10 7.00 5.00
CA PRO A 50 11.25 6.57 4.21
C PRO A 50 11.47 7.45 2.98
N ASP A 51 12.73 7.63 2.62
CA ASP A 51 13.11 8.37 1.43
C ASP A 51 12.76 7.53 0.19
N ASP A 52 12.16 8.14 -0.80
CA ASP A 52 11.82 7.48 -2.07
C ASP A 52 13.05 6.91 -2.76
N ASP A 53 14.22 7.52 -2.57
CA ASP A 53 15.47 7.02 -3.16
C ASP A 53 15.92 5.71 -2.50
N ALA A 54 15.48 5.45 -1.28
CA ALA A 54 15.87 4.24 -0.54
C ALA A 54 14.95 3.07 -0.80
N ILE A 55 13.70 3.32 -1.18
CA ILE A 55 12.68 2.28 -1.36
C ILE A 55 11.93 2.50 -2.66
N GLU A 56 12.03 1.53 -3.57
CA GLU A 56 11.28 1.55 -4.82
C GLU A 56 9.94 0.87 -4.64
N VAL A 57 8.88 1.61 -4.88
CA VAL A 57 7.52 1.10 -4.91
C VAL A 57 6.69 1.98 -5.84
N HIS A 58 5.58 1.48 -6.34
CA HIS A 58 4.73 2.19 -7.30
C HIS A 58 4.42 3.61 -6.80
N GLY A 59 4.82 4.60 -7.57
CA GLY A 59 4.58 6.01 -7.27
C GLY A 59 5.34 6.57 -6.08
N GLY A 60 6.21 5.77 -5.43
CA GLY A 60 6.94 6.19 -4.23
C GLY A 60 6.11 6.04 -2.96
N ILE A 61 6.73 6.34 -1.83
CA ILE A 61 6.06 6.29 -0.53
C ILE A 61 5.21 7.56 -0.37
N THR A 62 3.91 7.37 -0.15
CA THR A 62 2.97 8.49 0.01
C THR A 62 2.26 8.49 1.35
N TYR A 63 2.51 7.48 2.19
CA TYR A 63 1.87 7.36 3.49
C TYR A 63 2.86 6.86 4.53
N ALA A 64 2.87 7.51 5.70
CA ALA A 64 3.63 7.05 6.86
C ALA A 64 2.89 7.55 8.09
N HIS A 65 2.29 6.63 8.85
CA HIS A 65 1.43 7.00 9.98
C HIS A 65 1.28 5.82 10.94
N GLU A 66 0.88 6.11 12.17
CA GLU A 66 0.69 5.07 13.20
C GLU A 66 -0.63 4.29 13.05
N HIS A 67 -1.51 4.69 12.15
CA HIS A 67 -2.78 4.00 11.91
C HIS A 67 -3.00 3.73 10.43
N LEU A 68 -3.65 2.60 10.14
CA LEU A 68 -4.13 2.32 8.80
C LEU A 68 -5.35 3.19 8.49
N PRO A 69 -5.45 3.73 7.27
CA PRO A 69 -6.68 4.39 6.87
C PRO A 69 -7.77 3.34 6.62
N GLY A 70 -9.01 3.73 6.82
CA GLY A 70 -10.15 2.88 6.49
C GLY A 70 -11.12 2.71 7.64
N LEU A 71 -12.17 1.97 7.36
CA LEU A 71 -13.25 1.72 8.29
C LEU A 71 -12.87 0.61 9.27
N GLY A 72 -13.10 0.87 10.54
CA GLY A 72 -12.86 -0.11 11.59
C GLY A 72 -11.37 -0.34 11.82
N MET A 73 -10.89 0.09 12.94
CA MET A 73 -9.51 -0.09 13.34
C MET A 73 -9.27 -1.57 13.66
N PRO A 74 -8.67 -2.37 12.76
CA PRO A 74 -8.43 -3.75 13.12
C PRO A 74 -7.42 -3.81 14.26
N PRO A 75 -7.55 -4.78 15.18
CA PRO A 75 -6.59 -4.92 16.30
C PRO A 75 -5.13 -5.01 15.85
N GLN A 76 -4.88 -5.56 14.68
CA GLN A 76 -3.53 -5.68 14.15
C GLN A 76 -2.90 -4.34 13.78
N ASP A 77 -3.70 -3.26 13.77
CA ASP A 77 -3.21 -1.91 13.51
C ASP A 77 -2.34 -1.38 14.65
N GLU A 78 -2.60 -1.84 15.87
CA GLU A 78 -1.92 -1.35 17.05
C GLU A 78 -0.46 -1.78 17.12
N GLY A 79 0.41 -0.84 17.49
CA GLY A 79 1.82 -1.12 17.69
C GLY A 79 2.66 -1.12 16.44
N PHE A 80 2.07 -0.80 15.30
CA PHE A 80 2.78 -0.74 14.03
C PHE A 80 2.82 0.69 13.50
N TRP A 81 3.87 0.98 12.76
CA TRP A 81 3.97 2.18 11.95
C TRP A 81 3.74 1.76 10.51
N TRP A 82 2.74 2.35 9.86
CA TRP A 82 2.31 1.93 8.53
C TRP A 82 2.92 2.82 7.46
N ILE A 83 3.59 2.19 6.51
CA ILE A 83 4.26 2.82 5.39
C ILE A 83 3.54 2.35 4.13
N GLY A 84 3.16 3.28 3.26
CA GLY A 84 2.34 2.90 2.14
C GLY A 84 2.50 3.75 0.90
N PHE A 85 1.77 3.34 -0.13
CA PHE A 85 1.75 3.98 -1.44
C PHE A 85 0.33 3.94 -1.98
N ASP A 86 0.03 4.81 -2.95
CA ASP A 86 -1.27 4.81 -3.61
C ASP A 86 -1.13 4.57 -5.11
N CYS A 87 -2.26 4.26 -5.76
CA CYS A 87 -2.33 4.03 -7.21
C CYS A 87 -3.21 5.08 -7.88
N ALA A 88 -2.98 6.34 -7.52
CA ALA A 88 -3.69 7.49 -8.07
C ALA A 88 -2.71 8.51 -8.65
N HIS A 89 -1.70 8.01 -9.36
CA HIS A 89 -0.68 8.84 -10.00
C HIS A 89 -0.90 8.92 -11.50
N ALA A 90 -0.13 9.76 -12.17
CA ALA A 90 -0.16 9.82 -13.63
C ALA A 90 0.13 8.44 -14.21
N GLY A 91 -0.69 8.01 -15.17
CA GLY A 91 -0.59 6.68 -15.76
C GLY A 91 -1.48 5.64 -15.08
N ASP A 92 -2.03 5.94 -13.90
CA ASP A 92 -2.97 5.07 -13.21
C ASP A 92 -4.41 5.44 -13.60
N LEU A 93 -5.22 4.43 -13.86
CA LEU A 93 -6.65 4.64 -14.04
C LEU A 93 -7.27 4.74 -12.65
N ILE A 94 -7.96 5.85 -12.38
CA ILE A 94 -8.60 6.13 -11.09
C ILE A 94 -10.10 5.90 -11.25
N PRO A 95 -10.67 4.82 -10.66
CA PRO A 95 -12.05 4.39 -10.96
C PRO A 95 -13.12 5.46 -10.81
N GLU A 96 -13.04 6.29 -9.76
CA GLU A 96 -14.09 7.29 -9.49
C GLU A 96 -13.93 8.56 -10.34
N ILE A 97 -12.76 8.77 -10.93
CA ILE A 97 -12.47 9.97 -11.73
C ILE A 97 -12.46 9.62 -13.21
N GLY A 98 -12.06 8.40 -13.53
CA GLY A 98 -11.96 7.90 -14.89
C GLY A 98 -10.57 8.10 -15.48
N PRO A 99 -10.37 7.64 -16.71
CA PRO A 99 -9.08 7.83 -17.35
C PRO A 99 -8.89 9.26 -17.83
N PHE A 100 -7.69 9.79 -17.61
CA PHE A 100 -7.26 11.06 -18.20
C PHE A 100 -6.67 10.83 -19.61
N PHE A 101 -6.08 9.64 -19.80
CA PHE A 101 -5.44 9.25 -21.05
C PHE A 101 -5.84 7.81 -21.37
N ASP A 102 -5.83 7.45 -22.66
CA ASP A 102 -6.19 6.11 -23.10
C ASP A 102 -5.26 5.03 -22.54
N GLU A 103 -4.01 5.39 -22.26
CA GLU A 103 -3.02 4.46 -21.74
C GLU A 103 -3.03 4.33 -20.21
N ASP A 104 -3.94 5.00 -19.52
CA ASP A 104 -4.06 4.85 -18.08
C ASP A 104 -4.44 3.42 -17.72
N VAL A 105 -3.76 2.86 -16.73
CA VAL A 105 -3.91 1.45 -16.35
C VAL A 105 -4.45 1.35 -14.93
N TYR A 106 -5.53 0.55 -14.77
CA TYR A 106 -6.03 0.22 -13.45
C TYR A 106 -5.05 -0.73 -12.75
N ARG A 107 -4.62 -0.36 -11.53
CA ARG A 107 -3.73 -1.20 -10.73
C ARG A 107 -4.59 -2.11 -9.86
N ASP A 108 -4.64 -3.38 -10.22
CA ASP A 108 -5.51 -4.36 -9.58
C ASP A 108 -4.92 -4.92 -8.28
N ILE A 109 -5.68 -5.78 -7.59
CA ILE A 109 -5.25 -6.39 -6.33
C ILE A 109 -3.93 -7.14 -6.50
N ALA A 110 -3.76 -7.89 -7.59
CA ALA A 110 -2.54 -8.66 -7.82
C ALA A 110 -1.33 -7.75 -7.96
N TYR A 111 -1.47 -6.65 -8.69
CA TYR A 111 -0.40 -5.67 -8.85
C TYR A 111 -0.03 -5.00 -7.52
N VAL A 112 -1.04 -4.50 -6.80
CA VAL A 112 -0.83 -3.79 -5.54
C VAL A 112 -0.24 -4.72 -4.48
N ARG A 113 -0.70 -5.97 -4.45
CA ARG A 113 -0.16 -6.98 -3.55
C ARG A 113 1.33 -7.23 -3.82
N GLU A 114 1.71 -7.37 -5.10
CA GLU A 114 3.12 -7.55 -5.48
C GLU A 114 3.96 -6.37 -5.02
N GLN A 115 3.49 -5.14 -5.24
CA GLN A 115 4.21 -3.95 -4.82
C GLN A 115 4.34 -3.88 -3.30
N ALA A 116 3.28 -4.21 -2.57
CA ALA A 116 3.33 -4.24 -1.11
C ALA A 116 4.29 -5.31 -0.59
N GLU A 117 4.33 -6.47 -1.25
CA GLU A 117 5.27 -7.54 -0.86
C GLU A 117 6.73 -7.14 -1.12
N ARG A 118 6.99 -6.42 -2.21
CA ARG A 118 8.33 -5.86 -2.47
C ARG A 118 8.73 -4.86 -1.39
N LEU A 119 7.79 -4.00 -1.00
CA LEU A 119 8.01 -3.04 0.09
C LEU A 119 8.29 -3.79 1.40
N ALA A 120 7.51 -4.81 1.73
CA ALA A 120 7.69 -5.59 2.95
C ALA A 120 9.06 -6.28 2.97
N SER A 121 9.46 -6.88 1.85
CA SER A 121 10.78 -7.53 1.74
C SER A 121 11.91 -6.54 1.92
N HIS A 122 11.77 -5.35 1.36
CA HIS A 122 12.78 -4.29 1.49
C HIS A 122 12.89 -3.81 2.95
N LEU A 123 11.74 -3.60 3.59
CA LEU A 123 11.73 -3.17 5.00
C LEU A 123 12.29 -4.24 5.93
N ALA A 124 12.00 -5.52 5.66
CA ALA A 124 12.56 -6.62 6.43
C ALA A 124 14.09 -6.68 6.26
N ALA A 125 14.59 -6.42 5.06
CA ALA A 125 16.03 -6.40 4.80
C ALA A 125 16.72 -5.25 5.54
N ILE A 126 16.08 -4.09 5.63
CA ILE A 126 16.59 -2.94 6.40
C ILE A 126 16.74 -3.31 7.87
N ALA A 127 15.74 -3.98 8.45
CA ALA A 127 15.80 -4.41 9.84
C ALA A 127 16.96 -5.37 10.08
N LYS A 128 17.18 -6.31 9.17
CA LYS A 128 18.29 -7.27 9.26
C LYS A 128 19.64 -6.57 9.19
N ALA A 129 19.78 -5.59 8.30
CA ALA A 129 21.04 -4.88 8.12
C ALA A 129 21.41 -4.03 9.35
N LYS A 130 20.41 -3.63 10.15
CA LYS A 130 20.61 -2.82 11.35
C LYS A 130 20.70 -3.63 12.64
N ALA A 131 20.43 -4.91 12.54
CA ALA A 131 20.43 -5.80 13.72
C ALA A 131 21.85 -6.06 14.23
#